data_57f4dad47a2cec4c7bcf73ffa595cbd9
#
_entry.id   57f4dad47a2cec4c7bcf73ffa595cbd9
#
_cell.length_a   1.000
_cell.length_b   1.000
_cell.length_c   1.000
_cell.angle_alpha   90.00
_cell.angle_beta   90.00
_cell.angle_gamma   90.00
#
_symmetry.space_group_name_H-M   'P 1'
#
loop_
_entity.id
_entity.type
_entity.pdbx_description
1 polymer ?
#
loop_
_entity_poly.entity_id
_entity_poly.type
_entity_poly.pdbx_seq_one_letter_code
_entity_poly.pdbx_strand_id
1 'polypeptide(L)'
;QGRNTLWQPGTDHAGIATQMLVERQIEAQGLNRHDLGREKFLDKIWEWKDQSGGNISRQIRRLGSSVDWSRERFTMDDGLSEAVKEAFVRLHEDGLIYRGKRLVNWDTKLHTAISDLEVENHDEKGFLWNLRYPLADGAKTAEGLDYLVVATTRPETMLGDAAVAVNPEDERYKALIGKFVELPLVGRRIPIIADDYCDPEFGTGCVKITPA
;
A
#
# COMPACT_ATOMS: atom_id res chain seq x y z
N GLN A 1 -26.22 -31.42 -24.16
CA GLN A 1 -25.08 -31.20 -25.06
C GLN A 1 -24.18 -32.45 -25.22
N GLY A 2 -24.54 -33.60 -24.57
CA GLY A 2 -23.81 -34.86 -24.67
C GLY A 2 -22.39 -34.85 -24.07
N ARG A 3 -22.10 -33.95 -23.13
CA ARG A 3 -20.83 -33.86 -22.40
C ARG A 3 -21.03 -34.10 -20.90
N ASN A 4 -20.13 -34.83 -20.28
CA ASN A 4 -20.06 -34.91 -18.84
C ASN A 4 -19.56 -33.59 -18.28
N THR A 5 -20.26 -33.08 -17.28
CA THR A 5 -19.92 -31.80 -16.63
C THR A 5 -19.68 -32.04 -15.14
N LEU A 6 -18.56 -31.57 -14.62
CA LEU A 6 -18.27 -31.56 -13.20
C LEU A 6 -18.41 -30.10 -12.70
N TRP A 7 -19.22 -29.92 -11.67
CA TRP A 7 -19.23 -28.69 -10.89
C TRP A 7 -18.64 -28.98 -9.51
N GLN A 8 -17.41 -28.55 -9.29
CA GLN A 8 -16.75 -28.62 -7.99
C GLN A 8 -17.06 -27.34 -7.21
N PRO A 9 -17.73 -27.43 -6.05
CA PRO A 9 -18.05 -26.27 -5.25
C PRO A 9 -16.89 -25.86 -4.35
N GLY A 10 -16.93 -24.61 -3.90
CA GLY A 10 -16.04 -24.10 -2.89
C GLY A 10 -16.58 -22.82 -2.27
N THR A 11 -16.06 -22.48 -1.11
CA THR A 11 -16.38 -21.23 -0.39
C THR A 11 -15.12 -20.44 -0.13
N ASP A 12 -15.22 -19.14 -0.32
CA ASP A 12 -14.16 -18.19 -0.01
C ASP A 12 -14.19 -17.80 1.47
N HIS A 13 -13.03 -17.52 2.05
CA HIS A 13 -12.92 -17.07 3.45
C HIS A 13 -13.29 -15.59 3.65
N ALA A 14 -13.44 -14.82 2.57
CA ALA A 14 -13.88 -13.42 2.55
C ALA A 14 -13.12 -12.48 3.51
N GLY A 15 -11.88 -12.77 3.80
CA GLY A 15 -10.87 -12.00 4.56
C GLY A 15 -11.39 -10.85 5.42
N ILE A 16 -11.25 -9.62 4.95
CA ILE A 16 -11.60 -8.39 5.67
C ILE A 16 -13.08 -8.35 6.07
N ALA A 17 -13.99 -8.78 5.19
CA ALA A 17 -15.42 -8.75 5.49
C ALA A 17 -15.78 -9.67 6.68
N THR A 18 -15.17 -10.85 6.76
CA THR A 18 -15.31 -11.76 7.90
C THR A 18 -14.78 -11.15 9.19
N GLN A 19 -13.58 -10.53 9.13
CA GLN A 19 -13.00 -9.83 10.28
C GLN A 19 -13.92 -8.71 10.79
N MET A 20 -14.41 -7.85 9.90
CA MET A 20 -15.32 -6.75 10.27
C MET A 20 -16.59 -7.23 10.95
N LEU A 21 -17.16 -8.36 10.50
CA LEU A 21 -18.35 -8.94 11.14
C LEU A 21 -18.05 -9.43 12.55
N VAL A 22 -16.93 -10.11 12.73
CA VAL A 22 -16.52 -10.60 14.05
C VAL A 22 -16.13 -9.43 14.96
N GLU A 23 -15.44 -8.41 14.46
CA GLU A 23 -15.14 -7.19 15.22
C GLU A 23 -16.42 -6.54 15.77
N ARG A 24 -17.43 -6.35 14.94
CA ARG A 24 -18.74 -5.82 15.41
C ARG A 24 -19.39 -6.68 16.50
N GLN A 25 -19.22 -8.01 16.43
CA GLN A 25 -19.77 -8.90 17.45
C GLN A 25 -19.03 -8.77 18.78
N ILE A 26 -17.72 -8.66 18.78
CA ILE A 26 -16.93 -8.47 20.02
C ILE A 26 -17.06 -7.05 20.58
N GLU A 27 -17.17 -6.02 19.73
CA GLU A 27 -17.45 -4.65 20.13
C GLU A 27 -18.78 -4.52 20.87
N ALA A 28 -19.81 -5.25 20.44
CA ALA A 28 -21.08 -5.31 21.15
C ALA A 28 -20.96 -5.90 22.57
N GLN A 29 -19.85 -6.60 22.86
CA GLN A 29 -19.51 -7.15 24.18
C GLN A 29 -18.53 -6.24 24.95
N GLY A 30 -18.20 -5.07 24.41
CA GLY A 30 -17.27 -4.12 25.00
C GLY A 30 -15.80 -4.51 24.84
N LEU A 31 -15.47 -5.39 23.90
CA LEU A 31 -14.12 -5.84 23.60
C LEU A 31 -13.69 -5.36 22.22
N ASN A 32 -12.37 -5.27 21.99
CA ASN A 32 -11.82 -5.03 20.66
C ASN A 32 -10.76 -6.10 20.33
N ARG A 33 -10.39 -6.20 19.05
CA ARG A 33 -9.44 -7.22 18.57
C ARG A 33 -8.05 -7.09 19.21
N HIS A 34 -7.64 -5.86 19.57
CA HIS A 34 -6.33 -5.62 20.17
C HIS A 34 -6.29 -6.10 21.63
N ASP A 35 -7.40 -5.93 22.37
CA ASP A 35 -7.54 -6.42 23.75
C ASP A 35 -7.54 -7.95 23.81
N LEU A 36 -8.17 -8.60 22.82
CA LEU A 36 -8.17 -10.06 22.72
C LEU A 36 -6.81 -10.63 22.34
N GLY A 37 -6.06 -9.92 21.50
CA GLY A 37 -4.87 -10.43 20.84
C GLY A 37 -5.18 -11.37 19.67
N ARG A 38 -4.16 -11.65 18.83
CA ARG A 38 -4.33 -12.36 17.56
C ARG A 38 -4.96 -13.75 17.71
N GLU A 39 -4.48 -14.55 18.64
CA GLU A 39 -4.91 -15.95 18.77
C GLU A 39 -6.40 -16.03 19.11
N LYS A 40 -6.83 -15.35 20.18
CA LYS A 40 -8.25 -15.36 20.60
C LYS A 40 -9.18 -14.73 19.57
N PHE A 41 -8.69 -13.73 18.82
CA PHE A 41 -9.48 -13.14 17.75
C PHE A 41 -9.65 -14.13 16.59
N LEU A 42 -8.63 -14.88 16.22
CA LEU A 42 -8.74 -15.95 15.21
C LEU A 42 -9.68 -17.05 15.65
N ASP A 43 -9.67 -17.45 16.93
CA ASP A 43 -10.64 -18.43 17.46
C ASP A 43 -12.08 -17.95 17.24
N LYS A 44 -12.36 -16.66 17.49
CA LYS A 44 -13.68 -16.07 17.23
C LYS A 44 -14.06 -16.07 15.74
N ILE A 45 -13.09 -15.85 14.86
CA ILE A 45 -13.32 -15.95 13.41
C ILE A 45 -13.66 -17.37 13.00
N TRP A 46 -12.96 -18.37 13.54
CA TRP A 46 -13.24 -19.78 13.26
C TRP A 46 -14.60 -20.21 13.83
N GLU A 47 -14.97 -19.78 15.05
CA GLU A 47 -16.31 -20.00 15.61
C GLU A 47 -17.40 -19.45 14.67
N TRP A 48 -17.23 -18.22 14.18
CA TRP A 48 -18.17 -17.60 13.23
C TRP A 48 -18.24 -18.38 11.91
N LYS A 49 -17.09 -18.80 11.37
CA LYS A 49 -17.01 -19.61 10.15
C LYS A 49 -17.78 -20.93 10.31
N ASP A 50 -17.66 -21.62 11.44
CA ASP A 50 -18.36 -22.87 11.69
C ASP A 50 -19.87 -22.68 11.79
N GLN A 51 -20.33 -21.56 12.34
CA GLN A 51 -21.75 -21.21 12.42
C GLN A 51 -22.35 -20.81 11.08
N SER A 52 -21.63 -20.00 10.29
CA SER A 52 -22.14 -19.30 9.11
C SER A 52 -21.63 -19.86 7.78
N GLY A 53 -20.43 -20.41 7.73
CA GLY A 53 -19.72 -20.77 6.50
C GLY A 53 -20.43 -21.86 5.66
N GLY A 54 -21.20 -22.75 6.28
CA GLY A 54 -21.94 -23.79 5.58
C GLY A 54 -23.31 -23.37 5.02
N ASN A 55 -23.73 -22.11 5.21
CA ASN A 55 -25.06 -21.66 4.82
C ASN A 55 -25.29 -21.71 3.32
N ILE A 56 -24.34 -21.20 2.53
CA ILE A 56 -24.43 -21.17 1.08
C ILE A 56 -24.53 -22.57 0.49
N SER A 57 -23.75 -23.52 0.97
CA SER A 57 -23.79 -24.93 0.52
C SER A 57 -25.14 -25.57 0.83
N ARG A 58 -25.72 -25.31 2.01
CA ARG A 58 -27.07 -25.77 2.37
C ARG A 58 -28.14 -25.15 1.47
N GLN A 59 -28.04 -23.88 1.13
CA GLN A 59 -28.97 -23.19 0.24
C GLN A 59 -28.91 -23.77 -1.17
N ILE A 60 -27.72 -23.97 -1.73
CA ILE A 60 -27.50 -24.56 -3.07
C ILE A 60 -28.08 -26.01 -3.10
N ARG A 61 -27.89 -26.82 -2.06
CA ARG A 61 -28.48 -28.14 -1.95
C ARG A 61 -30.03 -28.07 -1.97
N ARG A 62 -30.62 -27.10 -1.27
CA ARG A 62 -32.10 -26.91 -1.28
C ARG A 62 -32.62 -26.45 -2.63
N LEU A 63 -31.84 -25.75 -3.43
CA LEU A 63 -32.18 -25.39 -4.80
C LEU A 63 -32.13 -26.59 -5.77
N GLY A 64 -31.63 -27.74 -5.32
CA GLY A 64 -31.55 -28.95 -6.14
C GLY A 64 -30.41 -28.96 -7.16
N SER A 65 -29.38 -28.13 -6.97
CA SER A 65 -28.23 -28.08 -7.88
C SER A 65 -27.42 -29.38 -7.80
N SER A 66 -27.06 -29.93 -8.96
CA SER A 66 -26.22 -31.12 -9.10
C SER A 66 -24.74 -30.72 -9.04
N VAL A 67 -24.18 -30.85 -7.86
CA VAL A 67 -22.81 -30.42 -7.55
C VAL A 67 -22.04 -31.58 -6.92
N ASP A 68 -20.75 -31.69 -7.18
CA ASP A 68 -19.91 -32.71 -6.52
C ASP A 68 -19.52 -32.25 -5.11
N TRP A 69 -20.43 -32.53 -4.19
CA TRP A 69 -20.26 -32.18 -2.78
C TRP A 69 -19.13 -32.94 -2.08
N SER A 70 -18.68 -34.05 -2.65
CA SER A 70 -17.55 -34.81 -2.10
C SER A 70 -16.21 -34.09 -2.28
N ARG A 71 -16.16 -33.12 -3.22
CA ARG A 71 -15.01 -32.28 -3.53
C ARG A 71 -15.18 -30.84 -3.10
N GLU A 72 -16.11 -30.56 -2.20
CA GLU A 72 -16.29 -29.21 -1.66
C GLU A 72 -14.99 -28.75 -0.98
N ARG A 73 -14.56 -27.51 -1.31
CA ARG A 73 -13.32 -26.92 -0.79
C ARG A 73 -13.62 -25.62 -0.05
N PHE A 74 -12.72 -25.27 0.85
CA PHE A 74 -12.67 -23.96 1.49
C PHE A 74 -11.31 -23.34 1.25
N THR A 75 -11.25 -22.04 0.89
CA THR A 75 -10.01 -21.38 0.45
C THR A 75 -8.88 -21.40 1.49
N MET A 76 -9.19 -21.67 2.76
CA MET A 76 -8.20 -21.81 3.84
C MET A 76 -8.13 -23.23 4.41
N ASP A 77 -8.64 -24.26 3.69
CA ASP A 77 -8.43 -25.65 4.09
C ASP A 77 -6.94 -26.04 3.98
N ASP A 78 -6.55 -27.09 4.69
CA ASP A 78 -5.16 -27.53 4.76
C ASP A 78 -4.55 -27.80 3.38
N GLY A 79 -5.31 -28.45 2.49
CA GLY A 79 -4.82 -28.80 1.16
C GLY A 79 -4.62 -27.57 0.27
N LEU A 80 -5.53 -26.59 0.32
CA LEU A 80 -5.33 -25.32 -0.41
C LEU A 80 -4.25 -24.47 0.22
N SER A 81 -4.11 -24.49 1.54
CA SER A 81 -3.01 -23.80 2.23
C SER A 81 -1.63 -24.31 1.78
N GLU A 82 -1.48 -25.64 1.65
CA GLU A 82 -0.23 -26.22 1.12
C GLU A 82 -0.04 -25.88 -0.37
N ALA A 83 -1.10 -25.92 -1.18
CA ALA A 83 -1.02 -25.53 -2.59
C ALA A 83 -0.61 -24.06 -2.77
N VAL A 84 -1.10 -23.14 -1.94
CA VAL A 84 -0.72 -21.73 -1.95
C VAL A 84 0.76 -21.55 -1.59
N LYS A 85 1.23 -22.26 -0.56
CA LYS A 85 2.67 -22.23 -0.18
C LYS A 85 3.56 -22.72 -1.32
N GLU A 86 3.20 -23.84 -1.94
CA GLU A 86 3.94 -24.41 -3.07
C GLU A 86 3.97 -23.44 -4.26
N ALA A 87 2.84 -22.86 -4.61
CA ALA A 87 2.76 -21.87 -5.69
C ALA A 87 3.63 -20.64 -5.38
N PHE A 88 3.60 -20.14 -4.15
CA PHE A 88 4.43 -19.01 -3.73
C PHE A 88 5.93 -19.31 -3.84
N VAL A 89 6.35 -20.50 -3.39
CA VAL A 89 7.76 -20.91 -3.47
C VAL A 89 8.23 -21.00 -4.91
N ARG A 90 7.44 -21.63 -5.79
CA ARG A 90 7.77 -21.73 -7.22
C ARG A 90 7.89 -20.36 -7.89
N LEU A 91 6.94 -19.45 -7.63
CA LEU A 91 7.01 -18.09 -8.18
C LEU A 91 8.25 -17.33 -7.71
N HIS A 92 8.69 -17.57 -6.48
CA HIS A 92 9.95 -17.00 -5.96
C HIS A 92 11.18 -17.62 -6.63
N GLU A 93 11.23 -18.95 -6.79
CA GLU A 93 12.30 -19.66 -7.46
C GLU A 93 12.45 -19.25 -8.94
N ASP A 94 11.31 -19.01 -9.60
CA ASP A 94 11.25 -18.51 -10.98
C ASP A 94 11.61 -17.01 -11.09
N GLY A 95 11.87 -16.31 -9.98
CA GLY A 95 12.23 -14.89 -9.95
C GLY A 95 11.06 -13.95 -10.26
N LEU A 96 9.82 -14.44 -10.28
CA LEU A 96 8.63 -13.65 -10.60
C LEU A 96 8.12 -12.82 -9.42
N ILE A 97 8.48 -13.19 -8.20
CA ILE A 97 8.19 -12.43 -6.98
C ILE A 97 9.47 -12.19 -6.18
N TYR A 98 9.51 -11.07 -5.49
CA TYR A 98 10.62 -10.70 -4.62
C TYR A 98 10.11 -9.90 -3.41
N ARG A 99 10.90 -9.85 -2.35
CA ARG A 99 10.62 -9.00 -1.19
C ARG A 99 11.17 -7.60 -1.43
N GLY A 100 10.30 -6.60 -1.38
CA GLY A 100 10.68 -5.20 -1.54
C GLY A 100 9.76 -4.26 -0.77
N LYS A 101 10.20 -3.01 -0.62
CA LYS A 101 9.35 -1.93 -0.10
C LYS A 101 8.58 -1.31 -1.26
N ARG A 102 7.29 -1.05 -1.05
CA ARG A 102 6.43 -0.35 -2.00
C ARG A 102 5.55 0.65 -1.27
N LEU A 103 5.19 1.72 -1.98
CA LEU A 103 4.11 2.60 -1.53
C LEU A 103 2.79 1.85 -1.66
N VAL A 104 1.98 1.93 -0.63
CA VAL A 104 0.64 1.32 -0.57
C VAL A 104 -0.35 2.34 -0.06
N ASN A 105 -1.62 2.22 -0.49
CA ASN A 105 -2.71 2.93 0.14
C ASN A 105 -2.98 2.31 1.51
N TRP A 106 -3.08 3.13 2.55
CA TRP A 106 -3.18 2.68 3.94
C TRP A 106 -4.38 3.31 4.62
N ASP A 107 -5.25 2.47 5.19
CA ASP A 107 -6.35 2.92 6.04
C ASP A 107 -5.86 3.07 7.48
N THR A 108 -5.87 4.30 7.98
CA THR A 108 -5.38 4.65 9.32
C THR A 108 -6.32 4.25 10.45
N LYS A 109 -7.58 3.91 10.15
CA LYS A 109 -8.56 3.44 11.11
C LYS A 109 -8.52 1.92 11.24
N LEU A 110 -8.48 1.22 10.11
CA LEU A 110 -8.41 -0.24 10.08
C LEU A 110 -6.99 -0.78 10.27
N HIS A 111 -5.98 0.09 10.17
CA HIS A 111 -4.55 -0.27 10.22
C HIS A 111 -4.20 -1.38 9.22
N THR A 112 -4.60 -1.20 7.98
CA THR A 112 -4.35 -2.15 6.90
C THR A 112 -4.08 -1.44 5.57
N ALA A 113 -3.33 -2.11 4.70
CA ALA A 113 -3.26 -1.73 3.28
C ALA A 113 -4.62 -2.00 2.63
N ILE A 114 -4.99 -1.13 1.70
CA ILE A 114 -6.20 -1.25 0.89
C ILE A 114 -5.84 -1.28 -0.59
N SER A 115 -6.72 -1.87 -1.40
CA SER A 115 -6.56 -1.94 -2.85
C SER A 115 -6.77 -0.56 -3.48
N ASP A 116 -6.11 -0.29 -4.60
CA ASP A 116 -6.29 0.94 -5.36
C ASP A 116 -7.75 1.15 -5.82
N LEU A 117 -8.50 0.05 -6.00
CA LEU A 117 -9.91 0.08 -6.35
C LEU A 117 -10.82 0.57 -5.22
N GLU A 118 -10.34 0.54 -3.98
CA GLU A 118 -11.07 0.99 -2.79
C GLU A 118 -10.78 2.47 -2.46
N VAL A 119 -9.90 3.10 -3.21
CA VAL A 119 -9.51 4.51 -3.03
C VAL A 119 -10.37 5.40 -3.89
N GLU A 120 -11.15 6.27 -3.26
CA GLU A 120 -11.91 7.31 -3.93
C GLU A 120 -11.11 8.62 -3.92
N ASN A 121 -10.84 9.16 -5.11
CA ASN A 121 -10.15 10.44 -5.24
C ASN A 121 -11.19 11.57 -5.22
N HIS A 122 -10.96 12.57 -4.36
CA HIS A 122 -11.77 13.77 -4.27
C HIS A 122 -10.91 15.00 -4.56
N ASP A 123 -11.42 15.87 -5.43
CA ASP A 123 -10.78 17.15 -5.70
C ASP A 123 -10.98 18.10 -4.53
N GLU A 124 -9.87 18.57 -3.96
CA GLU A 124 -9.88 19.55 -2.87
C GLU A 124 -9.14 20.83 -3.28
N LYS A 125 -9.61 21.97 -2.78
CA LYS A 125 -8.90 23.24 -2.93
C LYS A 125 -7.68 23.24 -2.01
N GLY A 126 -6.49 23.19 -2.59
CA GLY A 126 -5.22 23.21 -1.88
C GLY A 126 -4.34 24.38 -2.32
N PHE A 127 -3.14 24.43 -1.75
CA PHE A 127 -2.11 25.41 -2.09
C PHE A 127 -0.83 24.67 -2.49
N LEU A 128 -0.11 25.26 -3.42
CA LEU A 128 1.25 24.85 -3.75
C LEU A 128 2.22 25.80 -3.08
N TRP A 129 2.95 25.32 -2.09
CA TRP A 129 3.88 26.09 -1.28
C TRP A 129 5.27 26.06 -1.91
N ASN A 130 5.83 27.23 -2.19
CA ASN A 130 7.18 27.37 -2.71
C ASN A 130 8.15 27.65 -1.55
N LEU A 131 9.05 26.70 -1.29
CA LEU A 131 10.02 26.75 -0.21
C LEU A 131 11.42 26.98 -0.78
N ARG A 132 12.19 27.89 -0.19
CA ARG A 132 13.58 28.13 -0.56
C ARG A 132 14.50 27.25 0.27
N TYR A 133 15.31 26.45 -0.42
CA TYR A 133 16.35 25.62 0.17
C TYR A 133 17.70 26.26 -0.14
N PRO A 134 18.37 26.90 0.83
CA PRO A 134 19.67 27.52 0.63
C PRO A 134 20.71 26.51 0.13
N LEU A 135 21.48 26.90 -0.87
CA LEU A 135 22.58 26.09 -1.35
C LEU A 135 23.75 26.16 -0.36
N ALA A 136 24.34 25.02 -0.02
CA ALA A 136 25.49 24.95 0.86
C ALA A 136 26.78 25.32 0.12
N ASP A 137 27.86 25.62 0.88
CA ASP A 137 29.21 25.81 0.40
C ASP A 137 29.38 26.95 -0.67
N GLY A 138 28.49 27.93 -0.65
CA GLY A 138 28.53 29.04 -1.61
C GLY A 138 28.16 28.64 -3.04
N ALA A 139 27.54 27.47 -3.23
CA ALA A 139 27.07 27.05 -4.55
C ALA A 139 25.97 28.00 -5.06
N LYS A 140 25.84 28.11 -6.39
CA LYS A 140 24.83 28.94 -7.04
C LYS A 140 24.22 28.18 -8.21
N THR A 141 22.95 28.50 -8.50
CA THR A 141 22.29 28.05 -9.73
C THR A 141 22.91 28.69 -10.97
N ALA A 142 22.55 28.22 -12.16
CA ALA A 142 22.94 28.80 -13.41
C ALA A 142 22.54 30.30 -13.53
N GLU A 143 21.46 30.69 -12.85
CA GLU A 143 20.98 32.08 -12.79
C GLU A 143 21.63 32.91 -11.68
N GLY A 144 22.55 32.33 -10.93
CA GLY A 144 23.30 33.02 -9.85
C GLY A 144 22.57 33.05 -8.50
N LEU A 145 21.47 32.35 -8.33
CA LEU A 145 20.74 32.24 -7.06
C LEU A 145 21.49 31.33 -6.08
N ASP A 146 21.44 31.66 -4.80
CA ASP A 146 22.03 30.90 -3.69
C ASP A 146 21.05 29.92 -3.02
N TYR A 147 19.92 29.61 -3.67
CA TYR A 147 18.90 28.68 -3.19
C TYR A 147 18.23 27.94 -4.35
N LEU A 148 17.64 26.76 -4.03
CA LEU A 148 16.68 26.11 -4.88
C LEU A 148 15.26 26.40 -4.39
N VAL A 149 14.30 26.43 -5.30
CA VAL A 149 12.85 26.52 -4.94
C VAL A 149 12.23 25.16 -5.13
N VAL A 150 11.62 24.65 -4.07
CA VAL A 150 10.88 23.40 -4.08
C VAL A 150 9.42 23.71 -3.89
N ALA A 151 8.57 23.21 -4.78
CA ALA A 151 7.11 23.35 -4.68
C ALA A 151 6.49 22.09 -4.05
N THR A 152 5.62 22.25 -3.06
CA THR A 152 4.96 21.14 -2.38
C THR A 152 3.54 21.50 -1.95
N THR A 153 2.64 20.52 -2.00
CA THR A 153 1.31 20.63 -1.41
C THR A 153 1.30 20.26 0.08
N ARG A 154 2.39 19.67 0.59
CA ARG A 154 2.52 19.17 1.98
C ARG A 154 3.76 19.76 2.66
N PRO A 155 3.74 21.05 3.02
CA PRO A 155 4.90 21.73 3.60
C PRO A 155 5.36 21.14 4.94
N GLU A 156 4.45 20.51 5.69
CA GLU A 156 4.73 19.87 6.98
C GLU A 156 5.73 18.72 6.87
N THR A 157 5.82 18.06 5.72
CA THR A 157 6.76 16.95 5.50
C THR A 157 8.18 17.39 5.26
N MET A 158 8.44 18.71 5.04
CA MET A 158 9.76 19.28 4.79
C MET A 158 10.79 18.90 5.86
N LEU A 159 10.39 18.86 7.11
CA LEU A 159 11.28 18.55 8.23
C LEU A 159 11.92 17.15 8.13
N GLY A 160 11.27 16.24 7.40
CA GLY A 160 11.73 14.86 7.14
C GLY A 160 12.52 14.69 5.83
N ASP A 161 12.75 15.74 5.05
CA ASP A 161 13.40 15.61 3.75
C ASP A 161 14.83 15.08 3.88
N ALA A 162 15.19 14.14 3.02
CA ALA A 162 16.49 13.49 2.97
C ALA A 162 17.33 13.90 1.75
N ALA A 163 16.70 14.42 0.70
CA ALA A 163 17.35 14.89 -0.52
C ALA A 163 16.46 15.89 -1.26
N VAL A 164 17.05 16.59 -2.23
CA VAL A 164 16.34 17.28 -3.31
C VAL A 164 16.73 16.61 -4.61
N ALA A 165 15.77 16.16 -5.39
CA ALA A 165 15.99 15.55 -6.70
C ALA A 165 15.79 16.58 -7.83
N VAL A 166 16.59 16.47 -8.87
CA VAL A 166 16.51 17.28 -10.09
C VAL A 166 16.71 16.36 -11.31
N ASN A 167 16.14 16.72 -12.44
CA ASN A 167 16.35 15.97 -13.67
C ASN A 167 17.80 16.13 -14.14
N PRO A 168 18.52 15.04 -14.50
CA PRO A 168 19.89 15.10 -14.97
C PRO A 168 20.09 15.88 -16.28
N GLU A 169 19.03 16.01 -17.08
CA GLU A 169 19.05 16.76 -18.34
C GLU A 169 18.62 18.23 -18.17
N ASP A 170 18.21 18.65 -16.96
CA ASP A 170 17.82 20.03 -16.69
C ASP A 170 19.07 20.92 -16.50
N GLU A 171 19.37 21.71 -17.51
CA GLU A 171 20.54 22.60 -17.51
C GLU A 171 20.54 23.65 -16.38
N ARG A 172 19.37 23.96 -15.81
CA ARG A 172 19.27 24.89 -14.66
C ARG A 172 19.94 24.33 -13.41
N TYR A 173 19.93 23.01 -13.23
CA TYR A 173 20.34 22.36 -11.99
C TYR A 173 21.44 21.30 -12.16
N LYS A 174 21.76 20.91 -13.38
CA LYS A 174 22.76 19.88 -13.71
C LYS A 174 24.10 20.08 -12.98
N ALA A 175 24.59 21.31 -12.89
CA ALA A 175 25.83 21.64 -12.21
C ALA A 175 25.75 21.56 -10.66
N LEU A 176 24.56 21.34 -10.12
CA LEU A 176 24.28 21.22 -8.68
C LEU A 176 24.19 19.80 -8.22
N ILE A 177 24.09 18.81 -9.11
CA ILE A 177 24.03 17.39 -8.77
C ILE A 177 25.28 17.00 -7.98
N GLY A 178 25.08 16.33 -6.85
CA GLY A 178 26.13 15.96 -5.91
C GLY A 178 26.53 17.05 -4.91
N LYS A 179 26.00 18.28 -5.05
CA LYS A 179 26.12 19.32 -4.04
C LYS A 179 25.05 19.20 -2.97
N PHE A 180 24.98 20.13 -2.04
CA PHE A 180 24.11 20.09 -0.88
C PHE A 180 23.27 21.37 -0.77
N VAL A 181 22.09 21.19 -0.19
CA VAL A 181 21.27 22.29 0.33
C VAL A 181 21.15 22.18 1.85
N GLU A 182 20.86 23.29 2.51
CA GLU A 182 20.49 23.34 3.93
C GLU A 182 18.98 23.27 4.05
N LEU A 183 18.49 22.27 4.81
CA LEU A 183 17.07 22.11 5.05
C LEU A 183 16.56 23.28 5.90
N PRO A 184 15.60 24.07 5.44
CA PRO A 184 15.09 25.22 6.18
C PRO A 184 14.58 24.82 7.56
N LEU A 185 14.71 25.70 8.55
CA LEU A 185 14.33 25.51 9.96
C LEU A 185 15.13 24.44 10.72
N VAL A 186 15.67 23.44 10.05
CA VAL A 186 16.41 22.33 10.67
C VAL A 186 17.91 22.52 10.59
N GLY A 187 18.41 23.20 9.57
CA GLY A 187 19.83 23.40 9.31
C GLY A 187 20.60 22.14 8.89
N ARG A 188 19.89 21.04 8.64
CA ARG A 188 20.50 19.78 8.19
C ARG A 188 20.91 19.87 6.72
N ARG A 189 22.10 19.41 6.41
CA ARG A 189 22.56 19.30 5.02
C ARG A 189 21.99 18.05 4.37
N ILE A 190 21.35 18.22 3.22
CA ILE A 190 20.81 17.15 2.40
C ILE A 190 21.34 17.24 0.97
N PRO A 191 21.62 16.12 0.28
CA PRO A 191 22.20 16.13 -1.05
C PRO A 191 21.19 16.52 -2.14
N ILE A 192 21.75 17.07 -3.24
CA ILE A 192 21.03 17.22 -4.50
C ILE A 192 21.35 15.98 -5.35
N ILE A 193 20.34 15.21 -5.71
CA ILE A 193 20.47 13.96 -6.47
C ILE A 193 19.86 14.09 -7.87
N ALA A 194 20.33 13.26 -8.80
CA ALA A 194 19.74 13.13 -10.12
C ALA A 194 18.65 12.07 -10.12
N ASP A 195 17.49 12.38 -10.71
CA ASP A 195 16.41 11.41 -10.88
C ASP A 195 15.54 11.79 -12.09
N ASP A 196 15.31 10.85 -12.99
CA ASP A 196 14.51 11.02 -14.20
C ASP A 196 13.01 11.24 -13.88
N TYR A 197 12.58 10.90 -12.68
CA TYR A 197 11.24 11.18 -12.19
C TYR A 197 10.91 12.68 -12.13
N CYS A 198 11.94 13.52 -12.01
CA CYS A 198 11.77 14.97 -11.95
C CYS A 198 11.41 15.52 -13.32
N ASP A 199 10.19 16.03 -13.48
CA ASP A 199 9.74 16.71 -14.69
C ASP A 199 10.22 18.18 -14.68
N PRO A 200 11.11 18.59 -15.61
CA PRO A 200 11.59 19.97 -15.68
C PRO A 200 10.49 21.01 -15.98
N GLU A 201 9.39 20.59 -16.59
CA GLU A 201 8.27 21.47 -16.95
C GLU A 201 7.22 21.60 -15.83
N PHE A 202 7.27 20.70 -14.84
CA PHE A 202 6.32 20.71 -13.72
C PHE A 202 6.87 21.49 -12.51
N GLY A 203 6.11 22.49 -12.05
CA GLY A 203 6.45 23.29 -10.88
C GLY A 203 7.78 24.03 -11.05
N THR A 204 8.74 23.73 -10.18
CA THR A 204 10.08 24.33 -10.23
C THR A 204 11.13 23.43 -10.90
N GLY A 205 10.78 22.20 -11.26
CA GLY A 205 11.70 21.15 -11.69
C GLY A 205 12.52 20.53 -10.57
N CYS A 206 12.38 21.01 -9.33
CA CYS A 206 13.01 20.44 -8.13
C CYS A 206 12.01 19.71 -7.27
N VAL A 207 12.30 18.46 -6.91
CA VAL A 207 11.42 17.61 -6.10
C VAL A 207 12.10 17.32 -4.76
N LYS A 208 11.39 17.58 -3.66
CA LYS A 208 11.84 17.18 -2.33
C LYS A 208 11.60 15.68 -2.12
N ILE A 209 12.54 15.01 -1.51
CA ILE A 209 12.46 13.58 -1.21
C ILE A 209 12.26 13.41 0.29
N THR A 210 11.08 12.97 0.66
CA THR A 210 10.72 12.64 2.04
C THR A 210 10.54 11.14 2.14
N PRO A 211 11.47 10.38 2.74
CA PRO A 211 11.31 8.94 2.96
C PRO A 211 10.11 8.65 3.85
N ALA A 212 9.45 7.51 3.60
CA ALA A 212 8.39 7.00 4.47
C ALA A 212 8.96 6.29 5.70
#